data_12da42a69178141c7b8a3a083d4bb58f
#
_entry.id   12da42a69178141c7b8a3a083d4bb58f
#
_cell.length_a   1.000
_cell.length_b   1.000
_cell.length_c   1.000
_cell.angle_alpha   90.00
_cell.angle_beta   90.00
_cell.angle_gamma   90.00
#
_symmetry.space_group_name_H-M   'P 1'
#
loop_
_entity.id
_entity.type
_entity.pdbx_description
1 polymer ?
#
loop_
_entity_poly.entity_id
_entity_poly.type
_entity_poly.pdbx_seq_one_letter_code
_entity_poly.pdbx_strand_id
1 'polypeptide(L)'
;LQEGARAATGNIHFHGHLNVKGLERRLQKIRQNDMENAILVVTESLFSMHSDTPDIHALKAVCDEYNASLLVDCAHDFGAIGDDGLGHLGLQNALDCADIVIGSFSKTFASNGGFIAVRNRAQKEYLKYYSATQTFSNALSPVQAASVQAAFEIVASQEGRDRRRSLMDNI
;
A
#
# COMPACT_ATOMS: atom_id res chain seq x y z
N LEU A 1 8.21 -0.62 -5.44
CA LEU A 1 7.82 -1.95 -4.91
C LEU A 1 8.79 -3.06 -5.37
N GLN A 2 9.02 -3.24 -6.66
CA GLN A 2 9.84 -4.36 -7.19
C GLN A 2 11.27 -4.38 -6.63
N GLU A 3 11.94 -3.24 -6.53
CA GLU A 3 13.30 -3.17 -5.98
C GLU A 3 13.32 -3.53 -4.48
N GLY A 4 12.32 -3.09 -3.71
CA GLY A 4 12.18 -3.49 -2.32
C GLY A 4 11.98 -5.01 -2.16
N ALA A 5 11.15 -5.61 -3.01
CA ALA A 5 10.96 -7.05 -3.01
C ALA A 5 12.25 -7.82 -3.36
N ARG A 6 13.00 -7.35 -4.38
CA ARG A 6 14.30 -7.94 -4.76
C ARG A 6 15.35 -7.83 -3.66
N ALA A 7 15.33 -6.75 -2.90
CA ALA A 7 16.23 -6.59 -1.76
C ALA A 7 15.88 -7.52 -0.60
N ALA A 8 14.61 -7.91 -0.47
CA ALA A 8 14.12 -8.74 0.63
C ALA A 8 14.25 -10.24 0.36
N THR A 9 14.07 -10.69 -0.90
CA THR A 9 14.05 -12.11 -1.26
C THR A 9 14.39 -12.35 -2.72
N GLY A 10 14.98 -13.51 -3.01
CA GLY A 10 15.11 -14.01 -4.39
C GLY A 10 13.88 -14.76 -4.91
N ASN A 11 12.92 -15.08 -4.03
CA ASN A 11 11.74 -15.85 -4.41
C ASN A 11 10.58 -14.93 -4.80
N ILE A 12 10.67 -14.36 -6.02
CA ILE A 12 9.71 -13.39 -6.55
C ILE A 12 9.00 -13.98 -7.76
N HIS A 13 7.68 -13.87 -7.75
CA HIS A 13 6.82 -14.30 -8.83
C HIS A 13 6.00 -13.12 -9.35
N PHE A 14 5.96 -12.95 -10.66
CA PHE A 14 5.13 -11.92 -11.30
C PHE A 14 3.85 -12.52 -11.87
N HIS A 15 2.78 -11.75 -11.82
CA HIS A 15 1.53 -12.01 -12.56
C HIS A 15 1.21 -10.82 -13.47
N GLY A 16 0.29 -11.02 -14.42
CA GLY A 16 -0.09 -9.97 -15.36
C GLY A 16 -0.75 -8.79 -14.67
N HIS A 17 -0.52 -7.58 -15.20
CA HIS A 17 -1.11 -6.34 -14.68
C HIS A 17 -2.64 -6.43 -14.66
N LEU A 18 -3.27 -6.05 -13.53
CA LEU A 18 -4.70 -6.14 -13.24
C LEU A 18 -5.34 -7.53 -13.48
N ASN A 19 -4.53 -8.57 -13.58
CA ASN A 19 -4.99 -9.92 -13.95
C ASN A 19 -5.20 -10.82 -12.73
N VAL A 20 -6.38 -10.72 -12.10
CA VAL A 20 -6.76 -11.52 -10.91
C VAL A 20 -6.69 -13.03 -11.21
N LYS A 21 -7.18 -13.48 -12.38
CA LYS A 21 -7.07 -14.89 -12.77
C LYS A 21 -5.62 -15.36 -12.99
N GLY A 22 -4.76 -14.42 -13.39
CA GLY A 22 -3.32 -14.67 -13.50
C GLY A 22 -2.67 -14.85 -12.12
N LEU A 23 -3.06 -14.04 -11.15
CA LEU A 23 -2.66 -14.17 -9.75
C LEU A 23 -3.11 -15.53 -9.19
N GLU A 24 -4.39 -15.87 -9.32
CA GLU A 24 -4.97 -17.14 -8.84
C GLU A 24 -4.17 -18.35 -9.35
N ARG A 25 -3.96 -18.44 -10.66
CA ARG A 25 -3.14 -19.52 -11.25
C ARG A 25 -1.71 -19.56 -10.71
N ARG A 26 -1.14 -18.40 -10.42
CA ARG A 26 0.20 -18.31 -9.85
C ARG A 26 0.24 -18.84 -8.43
N LEU A 27 -0.71 -18.42 -7.58
CA LEU A 27 -0.82 -18.88 -6.19
C LEU A 27 -1.12 -20.36 -6.12
N GLN A 28 -2.03 -20.86 -6.96
CA GLN A 28 -2.31 -22.29 -7.08
C GLN A 28 -1.04 -23.10 -7.38
N LYS A 29 -0.25 -22.67 -8.37
CA LYS A 29 1.01 -23.34 -8.71
C LYS A 29 2.03 -23.31 -7.57
N ILE A 30 2.12 -22.21 -6.83
CA ILE A 30 3.01 -22.10 -5.68
C ILE A 30 2.56 -23.09 -4.60
N ARG A 31 1.28 -23.11 -4.25
CA ARG A 31 0.72 -23.97 -3.19
C ARG A 31 0.79 -25.46 -3.51
N GLN A 32 0.81 -25.84 -4.78
CA GLN A 32 1.07 -27.25 -5.16
C GLN A 32 2.44 -27.77 -4.74
N ASN A 33 3.42 -26.87 -4.57
CA ASN A 33 4.81 -27.23 -4.24
C ASN A 33 5.22 -26.75 -2.85
N ASP A 34 4.48 -25.83 -2.25
CA ASP A 34 4.83 -25.19 -0.99
C ASP A 34 3.56 -24.79 -0.23
N MET A 35 3.17 -25.60 0.74
CA MET A 35 2.00 -25.39 1.57
C MET A 35 2.28 -24.58 2.85
N GLU A 36 3.55 -24.40 3.22
CA GLU A 36 3.93 -23.92 4.55
C GLU A 36 4.43 -22.49 4.56
N ASN A 37 5.18 -22.08 3.55
CA ASN A 37 5.77 -20.75 3.54
C ASN A 37 4.73 -19.63 3.36
N ALA A 38 4.96 -18.51 4.04
CA ALA A 38 4.15 -17.32 3.89
C ALA A 38 4.28 -16.75 2.47
N ILE A 39 3.15 -16.30 1.92
CA ILE A 39 3.10 -15.60 0.63
C ILE A 39 2.63 -14.18 0.88
N LEU A 40 3.35 -13.21 0.34
CA LEU A 40 2.94 -11.80 0.31
C LEU A 40 2.62 -11.41 -1.13
N VAL A 41 1.36 -11.11 -1.40
CA VAL A 41 0.92 -10.50 -2.64
C VAL A 41 1.03 -9.00 -2.51
N VAL A 42 1.63 -8.34 -3.50
CA VAL A 42 1.91 -6.91 -3.47
C VAL A 42 1.28 -6.24 -4.69
N THR A 43 0.52 -5.17 -4.45
CA THR A 43 -0.10 -4.34 -5.50
C THR A 43 -0.02 -2.86 -5.14
N GLU A 44 -0.33 -1.99 -6.10
CA GLU A 44 -0.60 -0.56 -5.85
C GLU A 44 -2.12 -0.32 -5.84
N SER A 45 -2.60 0.65 -5.06
CA SER A 45 -4.00 1.09 -5.12
C SER A 45 -4.27 1.92 -6.37
N LEU A 46 -3.27 2.70 -6.80
CA LEU A 46 -3.24 3.44 -8.06
C LEU A 46 -1.87 3.26 -8.70
N PHE A 47 -1.84 2.68 -9.90
CA PHE A 47 -0.58 2.46 -10.62
C PHE A 47 -0.07 3.74 -11.26
N SER A 48 1.19 4.08 -10.96
CA SER A 48 1.81 5.36 -11.34
C SER A 48 1.89 5.60 -12.84
N MET A 49 2.12 4.56 -13.65
CA MET A 49 2.36 4.71 -15.08
C MET A 49 1.09 4.64 -15.93
N HIS A 50 0.10 3.91 -15.46
CA HIS A 50 -1.14 3.65 -16.22
C HIS A 50 -2.34 4.42 -15.66
N SER A 51 -2.21 4.96 -14.44
CA SER A 51 -3.30 5.64 -13.71
C SER A 51 -4.56 4.79 -13.59
N ASP A 52 -4.38 3.48 -13.49
CA ASP A 52 -5.44 2.50 -13.29
C ASP A 52 -5.36 1.84 -11.91
N THR A 53 -6.41 1.13 -11.53
CA THR A 53 -6.58 0.58 -10.19
C THR A 53 -7.00 -0.88 -10.27
N PRO A 54 -6.51 -1.75 -9.35
CA PRO A 54 -6.96 -3.13 -9.26
C PRO A 54 -8.30 -3.23 -8.53
N ASP A 55 -9.01 -4.32 -8.74
CA ASP A 55 -10.11 -4.75 -7.89
C ASP A 55 -9.52 -5.38 -6.61
N ILE A 56 -9.49 -4.57 -5.53
CA ILE A 56 -8.89 -4.97 -4.25
C ILE A 56 -9.67 -6.12 -3.60
N HIS A 57 -11.01 -6.13 -3.71
CA HIS A 57 -11.84 -7.21 -3.18
C HIS A 57 -11.56 -8.55 -3.88
N ALA A 58 -11.46 -8.52 -5.20
CA ALA A 58 -11.13 -9.73 -5.97
C ALA A 58 -9.72 -10.24 -5.65
N LEU A 59 -8.74 -9.35 -5.50
CA LEU A 59 -7.38 -9.73 -5.07
C LEU A 59 -7.39 -10.36 -3.68
N LYS A 60 -8.10 -9.75 -2.72
CA LYS A 60 -8.20 -10.27 -1.35
C LYS A 60 -8.86 -11.64 -1.32
N ALA A 61 -9.96 -11.84 -2.06
CA ALA A 61 -10.62 -13.13 -2.13
C ALA A 61 -9.67 -14.25 -2.58
N VAL A 62 -8.87 -13.98 -3.61
CA VAL A 62 -7.84 -14.93 -4.08
C VAL A 62 -6.75 -15.13 -3.03
N CYS A 63 -6.29 -14.06 -2.37
CA CYS A 63 -5.29 -14.18 -1.30
C CYS A 63 -5.78 -15.08 -0.17
N ASP A 64 -7.03 -14.91 0.26
CA ASP A 64 -7.62 -15.71 1.34
C ASP A 64 -7.74 -17.19 0.96
N GLU A 65 -8.16 -17.51 -0.26
CA GLU A 65 -8.25 -18.88 -0.76
C GLU A 65 -6.90 -19.61 -0.68
N TYR A 66 -5.81 -18.91 -0.96
CA TYR A 66 -4.45 -19.49 -0.98
C TYR A 66 -3.62 -19.17 0.27
N ASN A 67 -4.23 -18.71 1.36
CA ASN A 67 -3.54 -18.34 2.61
C ASN A 67 -2.35 -17.40 2.34
N ALA A 68 -2.59 -16.33 1.59
CA ALA A 68 -1.63 -15.29 1.27
C ALA A 68 -2.05 -13.96 1.90
N SER A 69 -1.10 -13.12 2.29
CA SER A 69 -1.36 -11.77 2.77
C SER A 69 -1.32 -10.77 1.60
N LEU A 70 -2.18 -9.75 1.65
CA LEU A 70 -2.25 -8.68 0.67
C LEU A 70 -1.63 -7.39 1.21
N LEU A 71 -0.56 -6.92 0.56
CA LEU A 71 0.03 -5.60 0.77
C LEU A 71 -0.42 -4.66 -0.34
N VAL A 72 -0.93 -3.49 0.04
CA VAL A 72 -1.34 -2.44 -0.90
C VAL A 72 -0.49 -1.19 -0.67
N ASP A 73 0.16 -0.74 -1.73
CA ASP A 73 0.89 0.54 -1.77
C ASP A 73 -0.04 1.65 -2.25
N CYS A 74 -0.35 2.60 -1.38
CA CYS A 74 -1.21 3.74 -1.65
C CYS A 74 -0.43 5.07 -1.85
N ALA A 75 0.85 4.99 -2.22
CA ALA A 75 1.71 6.16 -2.34
C ALA A 75 1.23 7.19 -3.38
N HIS A 76 0.48 6.77 -4.40
CA HIS A 76 0.02 7.65 -5.48
C HIS A 76 -1.33 8.31 -5.24
N ASP A 77 -2.17 7.79 -4.36
CA ASP A 77 -3.54 8.26 -4.17
C ASP A 77 -3.89 8.65 -2.73
N PHE A 78 -3.10 8.22 -1.74
CA PHE A 78 -3.31 8.57 -0.34
C PHE A 78 -3.16 10.09 -0.12
N GLY A 79 -4.18 10.68 0.47
CA GLY A 79 -4.32 12.13 0.69
C GLY A 79 -4.86 12.90 -0.51
N ALA A 80 -4.82 12.33 -1.74
CA ALA A 80 -5.16 13.01 -2.99
C ALA A 80 -6.51 12.61 -3.59
N ILE A 81 -7.00 11.41 -3.33
CA ILE A 81 -8.22 10.87 -3.98
C ILE A 81 -9.22 10.39 -2.92
N GLY A 82 -10.51 10.52 -3.25
CA GLY A 82 -11.64 10.17 -2.38
C GLY A 82 -11.96 11.27 -1.36
N ASP A 83 -13.19 11.31 -0.86
CA ASP A 83 -13.67 12.38 0.04
C ASP A 83 -12.84 12.45 1.34
N ASP A 84 -12.42 11.32 1.86
CA ASP A 84 -11.60 11.23 3.07
C ASP A 84 -10.10 11.20 2.81
N GLY A 85 -9.66 11.25 1.54
CA GLY A 85 -8.26 11.12 1.17
C GLY A 85 -7.67 9.73 1.35
N LEU A 86 -8.50 8.70 1.43
CA LEU A 86 -8.08 7.31 1.59
C LEU A 86 -7.71 6.61 0.26
N GLY A 87 -7.73 7.37 -0.84
CA GLY A 87 -7.42 6.84 -2.16
C GLY A 87 -8.43 5.80 -2.63
N HIS A 88 -8.01 4.92 -3.52
CA HIS A 88 -8.86 3.85 -4.06
C HIS A 88 -9.22 2.77 -3.04
N LEU A 89 -8.45 2.63 -1.96
CA LEU A 89 -8.85 1.79 -0.83
C LEU A 89 -10.14 2.31 -0.19
N GLY A 90 -10.26 3.63 -0.03
CA GLY A 90 -11.48 4.27 0.46
C GLY A 90 -12.63 4.20 -0.55
N LEU A 91 -12.37 4.54 -1.81
CA LEU A 91 -13.39 4.52 -2.88
C LEU A 91 -14.00 3.13 -3.10
N GLN A 92 -13.22 2.08 -2.95
CA GLN A 92 -13.70 0.70 -3.05
C GLN A 92 -14.26 0.13 -1.73
N ASN A 93 -14.25 0.91 -0.63
CA ASN A 93 -14.54 0.39 0.72
C ASN A 93 -13.70 -0.86 1.07
N ALA A 94 -12.45 -0.88 0.63
CA ALA A 94 -11.56 -2.04 0.67
C ALA A 94 -10.41 -1.89 1.68
N LEU A 95 -10.49 -0.91 2.59
CA LEU A 95 -9.46 -0.72 3.61
C LEU A 95 -9.26 -1.97 4.47
N ASP A 96 -10.35 -2.70 4.71
CA ASP A 96 -10.33 -3.95 5.48
C ASP A 96 -9.80 -5.16 4.69
N CYS A 97 -9.65 -5.03 3.40
CA CYS A 97 -9.08 -6.07 2.54
C CYS A 97 -7.54 -6.10 2.59
N ALA A 98 -6.90 -4.99 2.88
CA ALA A 98 -5.44 -4.95 2.96
C ALA A 98 -4.95 -5.43 4.34
N ASP A 99 -4.06 -6.42 4.34
CA ASP A 99 -3.39 -6.89 5.56
C ASP A 99 -2.27 -5.92 5.97
N ILE A 100 -1.61 -5.32 4.97
CA ILE A 100 -0.56 -4.32 5.12
C ILE A 100 -0.84 -3.18 4.13
N VAL A 101 -0.80 -1.95 4.62
CA VAL A 101 -0.86 -0.75 3.78
C VAL A 101 0.46 0.01 3.92
N ILE A 102 1.05 0.40 2.80
CA ILE A 102 2.20 1.30 2.78
C ILE A 102 1.88 2.55 1.99
N GLY A 103 2.54 3.64 2.35
CA GLY A 103 2.38 4.91 1.62
C GLY A 103 3.60 5.79 1.79
N SER A 104 3.64 6.85 0.99
CA SER A 104 4.76 7.79 0.92
C SER A 104 4.33 9.20 1.32
N PHE A 105 5.18 9.88 2.09
CA PHE A 105 5.03 11.30 2.40
C PHE A 105 5.73 12.21 1.39
N SER A 106 6.37 11.65 0.37
CA SER A 106 7.09 12.43 -0.65
C SER A 106 6.23 12.86 -1.85
N LYS A 107 4.93 12.61 -1.80
CA LYS A 107 3.96 13.01 -2.83
C LYS A 107 2.98 14.04 -2.27
N THR A 108 1.74 13.68 -2.01
CA THR A 108 0.69 14.59 -1.48
C THR A 108 1.11 15.35 -0.21
N PHE A 109 1.91 14.72 0.64
CA PHE A 109 2.34 15.31 1.91
C PHE A 109 3.58 16.22 1.79
N ALA A 110 4.17 16.38 0.60
CA ALA A 110 5.28 17.29 0.28
C ALA A 110 6.48 17.23 1.25
N SER A 111 6.77 16.03 1.79
CA SER A 111 7.85 15.81 2.76
C SER A 111 8.70 14.61 2.33
N ASN A 112 9.34 13.95 3.26
CA ASN A 112 10.08 12.70 3.07
C ASN A 112 9.55 11.62 4.00
N GLY A 113 9.97 10.38 3.75
CA GLY A 113 9.56 9.23 4.52
C GLY A 113 8.27 8.59 4.00
N GLY A 114 7.67 7.79 4.84
CA GLY A 114 6.45 7.06 4.53
C GLY A 114 5.94 6.36 5.77
N PHE A 115 4.94 5.54 5.60
CA PHE A 115 4.36 4.75 6.67
C PHE A 115 4.12 3.32 6.23
N ILE A 116 4.05 2.45 7.21
CA ILE A 116 3.52 1.11 7.09
C ILE A 116 2.44 0.93 8.17
N ALA A 117 1.27 0.51 7.75
CA ALA A 117 0.14 0.27 8.63
C ALA A 117 -0.23 -1.21 8.61
N VAL A 118 -0.41 -1.78 9.78
CA VAL A 118 -0.83 -3.16 10.00
C VAL A 118 -1.88 -3.21 11.11
N ARG A 119 -2.74 -4.22 11.09
CA ARG A 119 -3.81 -4.36 12.08
C ARG A 119 -3.33 -4.97 13.40
N ASN A 120 -2.31 -5.80 13.33
CA ASN A 120 -1.86 -6.61 14.46
C ASN A 120 -0.64 -5.96 15.13
N ARG A 121 -0.73 -5.78 16.46
CA ARG A 121 0.37 -5.22 17.24
C ARG A 121 1.65 -6.06 17.13
N ALA A 122 1.55 -7.39 17.07
CA ALA A 122 2.72 -8.25 16.93
C ALA A 122 3.42 -8.02 15.58
N GLN A 123 2.68 -7.82 14.48
CA GLN A 123 3.24 -7.44 13.20
C GLN A 123 3.95 -6.07 13.25
N LYS A 124 3.35 -5.08 13.93
CA LYS A 124 3.97 -3.77 14.12
C LYS A 124 5.29 -3.88 14.86
N GLU A 125 5.34 -4.62 15.97
CA GLU A 125 6.57 -4.82 16.74
C GLU A 125 7.60 -5.60 15.93
N TYR A 126 7.20 -6.64 15.19
CA TYR A 126 8.08 -7.38 14.30
C TYR A 126 8.72 -6.45 13.25
N LEU A 127 7.93 -5.67 12.54
CA LEU A 127 8.42 -4.71 11.54
C LEU A 127 9.38 -3.68 12.15
N LYS A 128 9.08 -3.18 13.35
CA LYS A 128 9.92 -2.23 14.07
C LYS A 128 11.31 -2.78 14.37
N TYR A 129 11.41 -4.05 14.76
CA TYR A 129 12.69 -4.64 15.17
C TYR A 129 13.45 -5.31 14.03
N TYR A 130 12.76 -5.82 13.02
CA TYR A 130 13.37 -6.61 11.94
C TYR A 130 13.45 -5.88 10.58
N SER A 131 12.84 -4.71 10.44
CA SER A 131 13.03 -3.90 9.24
C SER A 131 14.39 -3.22 9.25
N ALA A 132 15.28 -3.66 8.35
CA ALA A 132 16.64 -3.12 8.24
C ALA A 132 16.65 -1.61 8.00
N THR A 133 15.72 -1.11 7.19
CA THR A 133 15.59 0.33 6.91
C THR A 133 15.11 1.12 8.12
N GLN A 134 14.36 0.53 9.03
CA GLN A 134 13.96 1.16 10.29
C GLN A 134 15.13 1.24 11.27
N THR A 135 15.96 0.22 11.32
CA THR A 135 17.05 0.10 12.30
C THR A 135 18.31 0.82 11.85
N PHE A 136 18.63 0.77 10.56
CA PHE A 136 19.90 1.25 10.00
C PHE A 136 19.76 2.52 9.13
N SER A 137 18.68 3.26 9.30
CA SER A 137 18.52 4.59 8.69
C SER A 137 18.22 5.65 9.75
N ASN A 138 18.37 6.92 9.38
CA ASN A 138 18.00 8.02 10.27
C ASN A 138 16.48 8.12 10.41
N ALA A 139 16.04 8.52 11.60
CA ALA A 139 14.64 8.88 11.84
C ALA A 139 14.25 10.09 10.97
N LEU A 140 12.96 10.18 10.67
CA LEU A 140 12.37 11.38 10.07
C LEU A 140 12.68 12.60 10.96
N SER A 141 13.19 13.69 10.37
CA SER A 141 13.54 14.89 11.15
C SER A 141 12.28 15.53 11.76
N PRO A 142 12.39 16.21 12.92
CA PRO A 142 11.24 16.90 13.53
C PRO A 142 10.55 17.90 12.58
N VAL A 143 11.31 18.59 11.73
CA VAL A 143 10.76 19.53 10.72
C VAL A 143 9.90 18.78 9.69
N GLN A 144 10.41 17.68 9.17
CA GLN A 144 9.67 16.83 8.23
C GLN A 144 8.43 16.22 8.88
N ALA A 145 8.54 15.75 10.12
CA ALA A 145 7.40 15.22 10.87
C ALA A 145 6.32 16.29 11.10
N ALA A 146 6.70 17.52 11.44
CA ALA A 146 5.77 18.64 11.59
C ALA A 146 5.09 19.00 10.26
N SER A 147 5.83 18.97 9.14
CA SER A 147 5.26 19.19 7.80
C SER A 147 4.24 18.12 7.44
N VAL A 148 4.54 16.85 7.72
CA VAL A 148 3.61 15.73 7.51
C VAL A 148 2.37 15.89 8.37
N GLN A 149 2.53 16.26 9.66
CA GLN A 149 1.39 16.50 10.55
C GLN A 149 0.48 17.61 10.03
N ALA A 150 1.04 18.75 9.64
CA ALA A 150 0.26 19.84 9.04
C ALA A 150 -0.48 19.43 7.77
N ALA A 151 0.17 18.62 6.92
CA ALA A 151 -0.46 18.08 5.74
C ALA A 151 -1.62 17.12 6.08
N PHE A 152 -1.50 16.28 7.10
CA PHE A 152 -2.60 15.44 7.59
C PHE A 152 -3.79 16.28 8.09
N GLU A 153 -3.53 17.37 8.82
CA GLU A 153 -4.58 18.28 9.29
C GLU A 153 -5.35 18.90 8.11
N ILE A 154 -4.63 19.30 7.05
CA ILE A 154 -5.27 19.81 5.81
C ILE A 154 -6.06 18.69 5.13
N VAL A 155 -5.47 17.52 4.91
CA VAL A 155 -6.13 16.38 4.26
C VAL A 155 -7.44 16.01 4.96
N ALA A 156 -7.46 16.02 6.30
CA ALA A 156 -8.63 15.70 7.10
C ALA A 156 -9.68 16.84 7.15
N SER A 157 -9.33 18.05 6.73
CA SER A 157 -10.18 19.23 6.82
C SER A 157 -11.15 19.40 5.64
N GLN A 158 -12.04 20.43 5.74
CA GLN A 158 -12.87 20.83 4.61
C GLN A 158 -12.01 21.36 3.45
N GLU A 159 -10.94 22.09 3.74
CA GLU A 159 -10.00 22.56 2.73
C GLU A 159 -9.41 21.39 1.92
N GLY A 160 -9.03 20.30 2.58
CA GLY A 160 -8.53 19.10 1.90
C GLY A 160 -9.57 18.48 0.95
N ARG A 161 -10.84 18.41 1.37
CA ARG A 161 -11.94 17.95 0.50
C ARG A 161 -12.11 18.82 -0.72
N ASP A 162 -12.08 20.14 -0.54
CA ASP A 162 -12.25 21.09 -1.64
C ASP A 162 -11.07 21.02 -2.63
N ARG A 163 -9.85 20.88 -2.13
CA ARG A 163 -8.65 20.67 -2.96
C ARG A 163 -8.72 19.37 -3.77
N ARG A 164 -9.16 18.26 -3.16
CA ARG A 164 -9.33 16.98 -3.87
C ARG A 164 -10.42 17.07 -4.94
N ARG A 165 -11.53 17.73 -4.65
CA ARG A 165 -12.60 17.98 -5.63
C ARG A 165 -12.07 18.79 -6.82
N SER A 166 -11.35 19.89 -6.54
CA SER A 166 -10.73 20.70 -7.59
C SER A 166 -9.69 19.91 -8.41
N LEU A 167 -8.94 19.01 -7.78
CA LEU A 167 -8.04 18.12 -8.50
C LEU A 167 -8.82 17.25 -9.49
N MET A 168 -9.89 16.61 -9.04
CA MET A 168 -10.71 15.74 -9.90
C MET A 168 -11.43 16.50 -11.02
N ASP A 169 -11.83 17.74 -10.78
CA ASP A 169 -12.46 18.62 -11.80
C ASP A 169 -11.47 19.04 -12.91
N ASN A 170 -10.16 18.93 -12.66
CA ASN A 170 -9.10 19.28 -13.60
C ASN A 170 -8.51 18.08 -14.37
N ILE A 171 -8.99 16.87 -14.13
CA ILE A 171 -8.57 15.64 -14.81
C ILE A 171 -9.61 15.20 -15.82
#